data_6a85e084cb83eb05f6b22f412500a6bf
#
_entry.id   6a85e084cb83eb05f6b22f412500a6bf
#
_cell.length_a   1.000
_cell.length_b   1.000
_cell.length_c   1.000
_cell.angle_alpha   90.00
_cell.angle_beta   90.00
_cell.angle_gamma   90.00
#
_symmetry.space_group_name_H-M   'P 1'
#
loop_
_entity.id
_entity.type
_entity.pdbx_description
1 polymer ?
#
loop_
_entity_poly.entity_id
_entity_poly.type
_entity_poly.pdbx_seq_one_letter_code
_entity_poly.pdbx_strand_id
1 'polypeptide(L)'
;MNYYISDLHFGHRAIIDLDERPFNDVTEMEWALIDNWNEVVTENDTVYILGDFCWDRRETKRLISELNGNKVLIIGNHDAEHYTADIRKLFVDIQKQMTITDGDKTVLLSHYPVLDFDGDTDKSVVMLHGHLHKNYGTEENERQIAKRKSENEDYTAQIYNCGCMLSYMNYRPQTLETIINGAEKYRAENFWFSAPFLWFMR
;
A
#
# COMPACT_ATOMS: atom_id res chain seq x y z
N MET A 1 -8.76 14.98 -2.58
CA MET A 1 -7.33 14.60 -2.41
C MET A 1 -7.21 13.11 -2.71
N ASN A 2 -6.02 12.61 -3.10
CA ASN A 2 -5.78 11.18 -3.27
C ASN A 2 -5.08 10.60 -2.05
N TYR A 3 -5.56 9.44 -1.61
CA TYR A 3 -4.98 8.65 -0.53
C TYR A 3 -4.74 7.21 -1.01
N TYR A 4 -3.82 6.51 -0.34
CA TYR A 4 -3.42 5.15 -0.66
C TYR A 4 -3.29 4.31 0.60
N ILE A 5 -3.69 3.04 0.53
CA ILE A 5 -3.57 2.07 1.61
C ILE A 5 -3.65 0.66 1.03
N SER A 6 -3.11 -0.34 1.72
CA SER A 6 -3.18 -1.75 1.33
C SER A 6 -3.27 -2.65 2.54
N ASP A 7 -3.65 -3.91 2.29
CA ASP A 7 -3.57 -5.02 3.25
C ASP A 7 -4.34 -4.75 4.55
N LEU A 8 -5.54 -4.18 4.43
CA LEU A 8 -6.42 -3.91 5.57
C LEU A 8 -6.85 -5.22 6.25
N HIS A 9 -7.17 -6.26 5.46
CA HIS A 9 -7.58 -7.58 5.94
C HIS A 9 -8.72 -7.52 6.97
N PHE A 10 -9.73 -6.71 6.72
CA PHE A 10 -10.92 -6.67 7.58
C PHE A 10 -11.49 -8.08 7.83
N GLY A 11 -11.82 -8.40 9.05
CA GLY A 11 -12.35 -9.71 9.44
C GLY A 11 -11.33 -10.84 9.56
N HIS A 12 -10.04 -10.60 9.32
CA HIS A 12 -9.01 -11.61 9.33
C HIS A 12 -8.34 -11.72 10.71
N ARG A 13 -8.89 -12.55 11.60
CA ARG A 13 -8.36 -12.69 12.98
C ARG A 13 -6.87 -13.05 13.02
N ALA A 14 -6.43 -13.98 12.15
CA ALA A 14 -5.06 -14.46 12.18
C ALA A 14 -4.02 -13.40 11.76
N ILE A 15 -4.41 -12.36 11.02
CA ILE A 15 -3.49 -11.31 10.58
C ILE A 15 -2.93 -10.48 11.74
N ILE A 16 -3.67 -10.44 12.86
CA ILE A 16 -3.23 -9.73 14.06
C ILE A 16 -1.93 -10.36 14.57
N ASP A 17 -1.90 -11.69 14.67
CA ASP A 17 -0.73 -12.42 15.14
C ASP A 17 0.37 -12.49 14.08
N LEU A 18 0.02 -12.64 12.79
CA LEU A 18 0.97 -12.75 11.67
C LEU A 18 1.76 -11.46 11.42
N ASP A 19 1.13 -10.31 11.56
CA ASP A 19 1.73 -8.98 11.38
C ASP A 19 2.13 -8.30 12.69
N GLU A 20 1.90 -8.97 13.84
CA GLU A 20 2.09 -8.38 15.17
C GLU A 20 1.33 -7.05 15.31
N ARG A 21 0.07 -7.02 14.82
CA ARG A 21 -0.77 -5.82 14.88
C ARG A 21 -1.15 -5.49 16.32
N PRO A 22 -1.19 -4.22 16.73
CA PRO A 22 -1.42 -3.80 18.12
C PRO A 22 -2.89 -3.84 18.52
N PHE A 23 -3.61 -4.94 18.21
CA PHE A 23 -5.01 -5.12 18.50
C PHE A 23 -5.24 -6.42 19.24
N ASN A 24 -6.15 -6.43 20.22
CA ASN A 24 -6.46 -7.62 21.01
C ASN A 24 -7.34 -8.62 20.22
N ASP A 25 -8.22 -8.11 19.38
CA ASP A 25 -9.11 -8.92 18.56
C ASP A 25 -9.48 -8.23 17.25
N VAL A 26 -10.20 -8.97 16.39
CA VAL A 26 -10.61 -8.50 15.06
C VAL A 26 -11.60 -7.32 15.13
N THR A 27 -12.42 -7.26 16.17
CA THR A 27 -13.40 -6.18 16.34
C THR A 27 -12.70 -4.87 16.67
N GLU A 28 -11.75 -4.89 17.60
CA GLU A 28 -10.90 -3.73 17.91
C GLU A 28 -10.13 -3.25 16.66
N MET A 29 -9.55 -4.20 15.90
CA MET A 29 -8.85 -3.87 14.66
C MET A 29 -9.79 -3.20 13.65
N GLU A 30 -11.00 -3.73 13.44
CA GLU A 30 -11.97 -3.14 12.51
C GLU A 30 -12.34 -1.70 12.90
N TRP A 31 -12.69 -1.50 14.18
CA TRP A 31 -13.03 -0.16 14.68
C TRP A 31 -11.87 0.83 14.49
N ALA A 32 -10.66 0.42 14.85
CA ALA A 32 -9.48 1.27 14.71
C ALA A 32 -9.20 1.63 13.24
N LEU A 33 -9.34 0.68 12.31
CA LEU A 33 -9.15 0.92 10.88
C LEU A 33 -10.21 1.87 10.31
N ILE A 34 -11.47 1.72 10.70
CA ILE A 34 -12.57 2.59 10.26
C ILE A 34 -12.37 4.01 10.82
N ASP A 35 -12.11 4.13 12.11
CA ASP A 35 -11.90 5.43 12.76
C ASP A 35 -10.70 6.17 12.18
N ASN A 36 -9.55 5.49 12.04
CA ASN A 36 -8.34 6.04 11.45
C ASN A 36 -8.53 6.48 9.99
N TRP A 37 -9.32 5.72 9.21
CA TRP A 37 -9.69 6.09 7.85
C TRP A 37 -10.55 7.35 7.83
N ASN A 38 -11.64 7.35 8.59
CA ASN A 38 -12.61 8.43 8.58
C ASN A 38 -12.12 9.73 9.26
N GLU A 39 -11.05 9.64 10.07
CA GLU A 39 -10.36 10.82 10.60
C GLU A 39 -9.67 11.64 9.51
N VAL A 40 -9.14 11.00 8.46
CA VAL A 40 -8.33 11.69 7.44
C VAL A 40 -9.02 11.83 6.09
N VAL A 41 -9.98 10.94 5.76
CA VAL A 41 -10.68 10.91 4.48
C VAL A 41 -12.03 11.58 4.59
N THR A 42 -12.32 12.52 3.69
CA THR A 42 -13.63 13.16 3.53
C THR A 42 -14.41 12.59 2.35
N GLU A 43 -15.70 12.92 2.24
CA GLU A 43 -16.58 12.43 1.16
C GLU A 43 -16.08 12.80 -0.27
N ASN A 44 -15.28 13.85 -0.40
CA ASN A 44 -14.78 14.34 -1.69
C ASN A 44 -13.42 13.76 -2.06
N ASP A 45 -12.80 12.99 -1.17
CA ASP A 45 -11.50 12.41 -1.40
C ASP A 45 -11.60 11.08 -2.16
N THR A 46 -10.51 10.63 -2.75
CA THR A 46 -10.40 9.32 -3.39
C THR A 46 -9.36 8.48 -2.68
N VAL A 47 -9.73 7.25 -2.32
CA VAL A 47 -8.80 6.30 -1.72
C VAL A 47 -8.58 5.13 -2.67
N TYR A 48 -7.33 4.91 -3.02
CA TYR A 48 -6.86 3.76 -3.77
C TYR A 48 -6.45 2.65 -2.79
N ILE A 49 -7.24 1.58 -2.75
CA ILE A 49 -6.99 0.40 -1.93
C ILE A 49 -6.18 -0.58 -2.78
N LEU A 50 -4.93 -0.80 -2.41
CA LEU A 50 -3.99 -1.62 -3.19
C LEU A 50 -4.06 -3.10 -2.82
N GLY A 51 -5.27 -3.62 -2.67
CA GLY A 51 -5.59 -5.02 -2.47
C GLY A 51 -5.71 -5.46 -1.02
N ASP A 52 -6.22 -6.67 -0.88
CA ASP A 52 -6.44 -7.37 0.38
C ASP A 52 -7.28 -6.56 1.38
N PHE A 53 -8.43 -6.09 0.86
CA PHE A 53 -9.36 -5.24 1.62
C PHE A 53 -10.04 -6.03 2.74
N CYS A 54 -10.72 -7.13 2.41
CA CYS A 54 -11.59 -7.82 3.34
C CYS A 54 -11.51 -9.35 3.19
N TRP A 55 -11.25 -10.04 4.31
CA TRP A 55 -11.21 -11.51 4.37
C TRP A 55 -12.60 -12.14 4.33
N ASP A 56 -13.53 -11.63 5.14
CA ASP A 56 -14.92 -12.09 5.10
C ASP A 56 -15.73 -11.30 4.06
N ARG A 57 -15.89 -11.91 2.90
CA ARG A 57 -16.61 -11.30 1.77
C ARG A 57 -18.04 -10.88 2.09
N ARG A 58 -18.67 -11.46 3.12
CA ARG A 58 -20.03 -11.09 3.55
C ARG A 58 -20.05 -9.72 4.20
N GLU A 59 -18.98 -9.33 4.84
CA GLU A 59 -18.81 -8.05 5.51
C GLU A 59 -18.38 -6.91 4.57
N THR A 60 -17.87 -7.24 3.37
CA THR A 60 -17.34 -6.24 2.42
C THR A 60 -18.32 -5.10 2.18
N LYS A 61 -19.61 -5.41 2.00
CA LYS A 61 -20.63 -4.39 1.73
C LYS A 61 -20.81 -3.43 2.90
N ARG A 62 -20.87 -3.95 4.12
CA ARG A 62 -20.98 -3.16 5.35
C ARG A 62 -19.77 -2.26 5.50
N LEU A 63 -18.59 -2.86 5.51
CA LEU A 63 -17.31 -2.17 5.74
C LEU A 63 -17.07 -1.04 4.74
N ILE A 64 -17.23 -1.32 3.42
CA ILE A 64 -17.02 -0.29 2.41
C ILE A 64 -18.01 0.88 2.53
N SER A 65 -19.21 0.63 3.06
CA SER A 65 -20.23 1.66 3.28
C SER A 65 -19.98 2.51 4.53
N GLU A 66 -19.17 2.04 5.47
CA GLU A 66 -18.77 2.78 6.68
C GLU A 66 -17.56 3.70 6.45
N LEU A 67 -16.85 3.53 5.33
CA LEU A 67 -15.66 4.29 4.98
C LEU A 67 -16.02 5.52 4.12
N ASN A 68 -15.52 6.69 4.49
CA ASN A 68 -15.69 7.94 3.75
C ASN A 68 -14.99 7.92 2.39
N GLY A 69 -15.40 8.81 1.49
CA GLY A 69 -14.77 9.11 0.22
C GLY A 69 -15.09 8.13 -0.91
N ASN A 70 -14.50 8.38 -2.05
CA ASN A 70 -14.58 7.54 -3.24
C ASN A 70 -13.54 6.42 -3.14
N LYS A 71 -13.93 5.17 -3.33
CA LYS A 71 -13.03 4.00 -3.21
C LYS A 71 -12.72 3.41 -4.57
N VAL A 72 -11.44 3.23 -4.88
CA VAL A 72 -10.93 2.48 -6.04
C VAL A 72 -10.18 1.25 -5.51
N LEU A 73 -10.50 0.06 -5.99
CA LEU A 73 -9.86 -1.18 -5.56
C LEU A 73 -8.91 -1.70 -6.64
N ILE A 74 -7.67 -1.89 -6.28
CA ILE A 74 -6.73 -2.75 -7.00
C ILE A 74 -6.81 -4.14 -6.36
N ILE A 75 -7.16 -5.16 -7.14
CA ILE A 75 -7.46 -6.50 -6.61
C ILE A 75 -6.18 -7.16 -6.08
N GLY A 76 -6.22 -7.59 -4.82
CA GLY A 76 -5.21 -8.44 -4.18
C GLY A 76 -5.55 -9.93 -4.25
N ASN A 77 -4.66 -10.78 -3.72
CA ASN A 77 -4.86 -12.24 -3.77
C ASN A 77 -5.95 -12.75 -2.82
N HIS A 78 -6.30 -11.99 -1.79
CA HIS A 78 -7.40 -12.32 -0.88
C HIS A 78 -8.71 -11.64 -1.25
N ASP A 79 -8.71 -10.74 -2.22
CA ASP A 79 -9.93 -10.13 -2.73
C ASP A 79 -10.70 -11.10 -3.66
N ALA A 80 -11.97 -10.85 -3.86
CA ALA A 80 -12.76 -11.60 -4.80
C ALA A 80 -12.42 -11.20 -6.24
N GLU A 81 -12.07 -12.17 -7.10
CA GLU A 81 -11.92 -11.89 -8.54
C GLU A 81 -13.19 -11.31 -9.17
N HIS A 82 -14.35 -11.70 -8.62
CA HIS A 82 -15.66 -11.25 -9.09
C HIS A 82 -16.54 -10.85 -7.91
N TYR A 83 -16.60 -9.57 -7.64
CA TYR A 83 -17.60 -9.00 -6.73
C TYR A 83 -18.99 -9.01 -7.37
N THR A 84 -20.03 -9.23 -6.56
CA THR A 84 -21.43 -9.06 -7.01
C THR A 84 -21.67 -7.63 -7.50
N ALA A 85 -22.68 -7.46 -8.37
CA ALA A 85 -23.03 -6.14 -8.90
C ALA A 85 -23.31 -5.11 -7.80
N ASP A 86 -23.86 -5.56 -6.66
CA ASP A 86 -24.17 -4.68 -5.52
C ASP A 86 -22.91 -4.18 -4.82
N ILE A 87 -21.91 -5.03 -4.66
CA ILE A 87 -20.62 -4.64 -4.08
C ILE A 87 -19.84 -3.75 -5.05
N ARG A 88 -19.81 -4.12 -6.34
CA ARG A 88 -19.10 -3.31 -7.36
C ARG A 88 -19.56 -1.86 -7.42
N LYS A 89 -20.84 -1.60 -7.18
CA LYS A 89 -21.41 -0.23 -7.19
C LYS A 89 -20.90 0.66 -6.04
N LEU A 90 -20.31 0.08 -5.01
CA LEU A 90 -19.75 0.81 -3.87
C LEU A 90 -18.33 1.30 -4.15
N PHE A 91 -17.69 0.81 -5.20
CA PHE A 91 -16.40 1.27 -5.70
C PHE A 91 -16.60 2.14 -6.94
N VAL A 92 -15.79 3.17 -7.10
CA VAL A 92 -15.71 3.97 -8.33
C VAL A 92 -15.16 3.10 -9.46
N ASP A 93 -14.11 2.33 -9.16
CA ASP A 93 -13.51 1.38 -10.10
C ASP A 93 -12.87 0.20 -9.37
N ILE A 94 -12.70 -0.93 -10.08
CA ILE A 94 -12.02 -2.14 -9.62
C ILE A 94 -11.14 -2.65 -10.75
N GLN A 95 -9.84 -2.66 -10.54
CA GLN A 95 -8.83 -3.03 -11.53
C GLN A 95 -7.80 -4.01 -10.95
N LYS A 96 -7.02 -4.69 -11.79
CA LYS A 96 -5.84 -5.48 -11.35
C LYS A 96 -4.60 -4.61 -11.20
N GLN A 97 -4.47 -3.61 -12.06
CA GLN A 97 -3.44 -2.57 -12.04
C GLN A 97 -4.03 -1.28 -12.63
N MET A 98 -3.49 -0.15 -12.24
CA MET A 98 -3.93 1.15 -12.73
C MET A 98 -2.74 2.11 -12.76
N THR A 99 -2.75 3.01 -13.75
CA THR A 99 -1.84 4.17 -13.77
C THR A 99 -2.68 5.43 -13.67
N ILE A 100 -2.29 6.32 -12.76
CA ILE A 100 -2.98 7.59 -12.52
C ILE A 100 -1.97 8.74 -12.50
N THR A 101 -2.49 9.97 -12.52
CA THR A 101 -1.68 11.17 -12.23
C THR A 101 -2.06 11.70 -10.85
N ASP A 102 -1.06 11.99 -10.01
CA ASP A 102 -1.24 12.64 -8.71
C ASP A 102 -0.21 13.77 -8.57
N GLY A 103 -0.69 15.02 -8.66
CA GLY A 103 0.17 16.20 -8.78
C GLY A 103 1.01 16.16 -10.06
N ASP A 104 2.32 16.21 -9.91
CA ASP A 104 3.31 16.11 -10.99
C ASP A 104 3.83 14.67 -11.23
N LYS A 105 3.29 13.69 -10.47
CA LYS A 105 3.72 12.29 -10.54
C LYS A 105 2.76 11.44 -11.37
N THR A 106 3.35 10.50 -12.11
CA THR A 106 2.64 9.34 -12.65
C THR A 106 2.76 8.21 -11.63
N VAL A 107 1.62 7.68 -11.17
CA VAL A 107 1.59 6.66 -10.12
C VAL A 107 1.05 5.36 -10.68
N LEU A 108 1.90 4.33 -10.70
CA LEU A 108 1.53 2.96 -11.03
C LEU A 108 1.04 2.25 -9.77
N LEU A 109 -0.17 1.71 -9.80
CA LEU A 109 -0.83 1.03 -8.69
C LEU A 109 -0.94 -0.46 -8.99
N SER A 110 -0.44 -1.30 -8.09
CA SER A 110 -0.55 -2.75 -8.17
C SER A 110 -0.58 -3.34 -6.76
N HIS A 111 -1.24 -4.49 -6.56
CA HIS A 111 -1.13 -5.19 -5.29
C HIS A 111 0.26 -5.78 -5.09
N TYR A 112 0.82 -6.36 -6.14
CA TYR A 112 2.18 -6.91 -6.09
C TYR A 112 3.24 -5.88 -6.45
N PRO A 113 4.45 -5.91 -5.85
CA PRO A 113 5.54 -5.06 -6.29
C PRO A 113 5.95 -5.41 -7.73
N VAL A 114 6.15 -4.37 -8.53
CA VAL A 114 6.68 -4.48 -9.89
C VAL A 114 8.02 -3.76 -9.92
N LEU A 115 9.09 -4.50 -10.16
CA LEU A 115 10.46 -3.96 -10.10
C LEU A 115 10.93 -3.40 -11.44
N ASP A 116 10.42 -3.94 -12.55
CA ASP A 116 10.76 -3.52 -13.91
C ASP A 116 9.45 -3.03 -14.57
N PHE A 117 9.32 -1.72 -14.78
CA PHE A 117 8.14 -1.08 -15.35
C PHE A 117 8.50 0.12 -16.21
N ASP A 118 7.61 0.53 -17.10
CA ASP A 118 7.79 1.73 -17.92
C ASP A 118 7.90 2.96 -17.01
N GLY A 119 9.09 3.58 -16.97
CA GLY A 119 9.39 4.72 -16.11
C GLY A 119 10.26 4.39 -14.88
N ASP A 120 10.82 3.18 -14.77
CA ASP A 120 11.76 2.80 -13.70
C ASP A 120 13.07 3.61 -13.70
N THR A 121 13.34 4.34 -14.78
CA THR A 121 14.43 5.33 -14.94
C THR A 121 13.97 6.78 -14.78
N ASP A 122 12.67 7.02 -14.61
CA ASP A 122 12.07 8.35 -14.49
C ASP A 122 11.61 8.63 -13.04
N LYS A 123 12.22 9.63 -12.42
CA LYS A 123 11.89 10.05 -11.05
C LYS A 123 10.50 10.68 -10.91
N SER A 124 9.81 11.01 -12.01
CA SER A 124 8.42 11.45 -11.98
C SER A 124 7.43 10.28 -11.88
N VAL A 125 7.90 9.01 -12.07
CA VAL A 125 7.08 7.81 -12.00
C VAL A 125 7.29 7.12 -10.65
N VAL A 126 6.19 6.80 -9.96
CA VAL A 126 6.16 6.14 -8.66
C VAL A 126 5.33 4.87 -8.78
N MET A 127 5.85 3.76 -8.25
CA MET A 127 5.14 2.49 -8.13
C MET A 127 4.71 2.29 -6.68
N LEU A 128 3.40 2.14 -6.45
CA LEU A 128 2.83 1.82 -5.14
C LEU A 128 2.28 0.40 -5.13
N HIS A 129 2.57 -0.34 -4.05
CA HIS A 129 2.12 -1.73 -3.89
C HIS A 129 1.72 -2.08 -2.45
N GLY A 130 1.15 -3.26 -2.28
CA GLY A 130 0.90 -3.93 -1.00
C GLY A 130 1.57 -5.29 -0.92
N HIS A 131 0.84 -6.29 -0.42
CA HIS A 131 1.16 -7.72 -0.43
C HIS A 131 2.29 -8.16 0.50
N LEU A 132 3.39 -7.45 0.60
CA LEU A 132 4.60 -7.94 1.27
C LEU A 132 4.54 -7.84 2.79
N HIS A 133 3.57 -7.14 3.35
CA HIS A 133 3.42 -6.92 4.78
C HIS A 133 4.73 -6.47 5.47
N LYS A 134 4.83 -6.66 6.81
CA LYS A 134 6.04 -6.40 7.59
C LYS A 134 6.77 -7.73 7.81
N ASN A 135 7.38 -8.30 6.77
CA ASN A 135 8.02 -9.61 6.83
C ASN A 135 9.25 -9.71 5.91
N TYR A 136 9.79 -10.92 5.81
CA TYR A 136 10.93 -11.25 4.94
C TYR A 136 10.74 -10.82 3.47
N GLY A 137 9.51 -10.84 2.95
CA GLY A 137 9.21 -10.40 1.57
C GLY A 137 9.53 -8.92 1.37
N THR A 138 9.27 -8.07 2.36
CA THR A 138 9.64 -6.65 2.32
C THR A 138 11.17 -6.47 2.28
N GLU A 139 11.91 -7.20 3.13
CA GLU A 139 13.38 -7.13 3.13
C GLU A 139 13.98 -7.58 1.80
N GLU A 140 13.47 -8.69 1.24
CA GLU A 140 13.95 -9.21 -0.04
C GLU A 140 13.63 -8.25 -1.19
N ASN A 141 12.46 -7.64 -1.20
CA ASN A 141 12.09 -6.60 -2.18
C ASN A 141 13.06 -5.41 -2.12
N GLU A 142 13.36 -4.92 -0.93
CA GLU A 142 14.31 -3.82 -0.74
C GLU A 142 15.72 -4.19 -1.20
N ARG A 143 16.17 -5.43 -0.95
CA ARG A 143 17.45 -5.94 -1.48
C ARG A 143 17.47 -5.97 -2.99
N GLN A 144 16.39 -6.41 -3.63
CA GLN A 144 16.29 -6.46 -5.09
C GLN A 144 16.32 -5.07 -5.71
N ILE A 145 15.63 -4.09 -5.11
CA ILE A 145 15.67 -2.68 -5.52
C ILE A 145 17.10 -2.14 -5.40
N ALA A 146 17.75 -2.34 -4.25
CA ALA A 146 19.11 -1.87 -4.00
C ALA A 146 20.12 -2.51 -4.98
N LYS A 147 19.97 -3.80 -5.27
CA LYS A 147 20.80 -4.52 -6.24
C LYS A 147 20.65 -3.90 -7.64
N ARG A 148 19.42 -3.69 -8.14
CA ARG A 148 19.20 -3.05 -9.44
C ARG A 148 19.85 -1.67 -9.53
N LYS A 149 19.69 -0.85 -8.49
CA LYS A 149 20.31 0.48 -8.41
C LYS A 149 21.84 0.41 -8.44
N SER A 150 22.46 -0.66 -7.90
CA SER A 150 23.91 -0.84 -7.93
C SER A 150 24.44 -1.38 -9.26
N GLU A 151 23.62 -2.13 -10.00
CA GLU A 151 24.00 -2.76 -11.28
C GLU A 151 23.66 -1.86 -12.49
N ASN A 152 22.73 -0.92 -12.34
CA ASN A 152 22.30 0.00 -13.39
C ASN A 152 22.11 1.41 -12.82
N GLU A 153 23.01 2.34 -13.18
CA GLU A 153 22.96 3.74 -12.73
C GLU A 153 21.71 4.48 -13.23
N ASP A 154 21.11 4.06 -14.35
CA ASP A 154 19.89 4.64 -14.88
C ASP A 154 18.63 4.17 -14.13
N TYR A 155 18.72 3.06 -13.36
CA TYR A 155 17.59 2.56 -12.58
C TYR A 155 17.35 3.45 -11.37
N THR A 156 16.37 4.33 -11.46
CA THR A 156 16.00 5.29 -10.40
C THR A 156 14.62 5.04 -9.81
N ALA A 157 14.09 3.82 -10.00
CA ALA A 157 12.74 3.45 -9.62
C ALA A 157 12.36 3.85 -8.19
N GLN A 158 11.21 4.49 -8.07
CA GLN A 158 10.56 4.87 -6.81
C GLN A 158 9.45 3.87 -6.53
N ILE A 159 9.70 2.89 -5.67
CA ILE A 159 8.79 1.78 -5.36
C ILE A 159 8.50 1.80 -3.86
N TYR A 160 7.23 1.88 -3.47
CA TYR A 160 6.84 2.02 -2.07
C TYR A 160 5.69 1.08 -1.70
N ASN A 161 5.81 0.48 -0.52
CA ASN A 161 4.79 -0.39 0.06
C ASN A 161 3.74 0.45 0.82
N CYS A 162 2.45 0.20 0.57
CA CYS A 162 1.33 0.89 1.22
C CYS A 162 0.61 0.03 2.27
N GLY A 163 1.23 -1.08 2.71
CA GLY A 163 0.66 -1.97 3.73
C GLY A 163 0.34 -1.22 5.02
N CYS A 164 -0.91 -1.28 5.47
CA CYS A 164 -1.43 -0.47 6.58
C CYS A 164 -0.64 -0.64 7.89
N MET A 165 -0.01 -1.80 8.11
CA MET A 165 0.77 -2.16 9.30
C MET A 165 2.17 -1.53 9.35
N LEU A 166 2.63 -0.90 8.28
CA LEU A 166 3.93 -0.23 8.25
C LEU A 166 3.90 1.04 9.10
N SER A 167 4.99 1.35 9.80
CA SER A 167 5.03 2.44 10.78
C SER A 167 4.65 3.81 10.20
N TYR A 168 5.01 4.07 8.94
CA TYR A 168 4.66 5.32 8.26
C TYR A 168 3.22 5.35 7.73
N MET A 169 2.56 4.19 7.62
CA MET A 169 1.14 4.10 7.27
C MET A 169 0.25 4.23 8.50
N ASN A 170 0.68 3.68 9.64
CA ASN A 170 0.01 3.78 10.93
C ASN A 170 -1.50 3.46 10.87
N TYR A 171 -1.86 2.40 10.17
CA TYR A 171 -3.23 1.90 10.00
C TYR A 171 -4.24 2.93 9.46
N ARG A 172 -3.76 3.91 8.64
CA ARG A 172 -4.62 4.92 8.01
C ARG A 172 -4.23 5.19 6.56
N PRO A 173 -5.17 5.60 5.70
CA PRO A 173 -4.84 6.08 4.36
C PRO A 173 -3.87 7.26 4.42
N GLN A 174 -2.86 7.26 3.55
CA GLN A 174 -1.84 8.29 3.48
C GLN A 174 -1.78 8.92 2.09
N THR A 175 -1.36 10.19 2.01
CA THR A 175 -1.08 10.86 0.74
C THR A 175 0.22 10.33 0.12
N LEU A 176 0.39 10.52 -1.19
CA LEU A 176 1.61 10.12 -1.89
C LEU A 176 2.88 10.71 -1.25
N GLU A 177 2.85 11.98 -0.92
CA GLU A 177 3.98 12.67 -0.27
C GLU A 177 4.33 12.05 1.09
N THR A 178 3.32 11.77 1.91
CA THR A 178 3.52 11.13 3.22
C THR A 178 4.14 9.75 3.10
N ILE A 179 3.68 8.95 2.12
CA ILE A 179 4.21 7.61 1.84
C ILE A 179 5.68 7.70 1.42
N ILE A 180 6.02 8.54 0.45
CA ILE A 180 7.38 8.71 -0.05
C ILE A 180 8.32 9.09 1.11
N ASN A 181 8.00 10.16 1.83
CA ASN A 181 8.84 10.66 2.93
C ASN A 181 8.98 9.64 4.07
N GLY A 182 7.88 8.98 4.42
CA GLY A 182 7.86 7.97 5.47
C GLY A 182 8.63 6.71 5.11
N ALA A 183 8.47 6.22 3.89
CA ALA A 183 9.15 5.04 3.40
C ALA A 183 10.66 5.26 3.24
N GLU A 184 11.10 6.42 2.76
CA GLU A 184 12.52 6.74 2.65
C GLU A 184 13.19 6.81 4.04
N LYS A 185 12.50 7.41 5.02
CA LYS A 185 12.97 7.39 6.41
C LYS A 185 13.04 5.96 6.96
N TYR A 186 11.99 5.18 6.75
CA TYR A 186 11.93 3.77 7.19
C TYR A 186 13.08 2.94 6.58
N ARG A 187 13.38 3.14 5.30
CA ARG A 187 14.52 2.51 4.62
C ARG A 187 15.85 2.87 5.26
N ALA A 188 16.07 4.14 5.52
CA ALA A 188 17.32 4.63 6.13
C ALA A 188 17.54 4.06 7.54
N GLU A 189 16.46 3.78 8.28
CA GLU A 189 16.53 3.24 9.64
C GLU A 189 16.66 1.71 9.69
N ASN A 190 16.12 0.99 8.71
CA ASN A 190 15.99 -0.47 8.77
C ASN A 190 16.83 -1.24 7.75
N PHE A 191 17.24 -0.62 6.64
CA PHE A 191 17.94 -1.30 5.55
C PHE A 191 19.29 -0.65 5.22
N TRP A 192 20.34 -1.07 5.91
CA TRP A 192 21.71 -0.59 5.72
C TRP A 192 22.26 -0.77 4.29
N PHE A 193 21.75 -1.76 3.55
CA PHE A 193 22.17 -2.04 2.17
C PHE A 193 21.56 -1.07 1.13
N SER A 194 20.62 -0.24 1.51
CA SER A 194 20.06 0.81 0.64
C SER A 194 20.88 2.11 0.66
N ALA A 195 21.83 2.25 1.58
CA ALA A 195 22.79 3.36 1.55
C ALA A 195 23.85 3.10 0.49
N PRO A 196 24.22 4.08 -0.36
CA PRO A 196 25.33 3.89 -1.29
C PRO A 196 26.61 3.53 -0.52
N PHE A 197 27.33 2.52 -0.98
CA PHE A 197 28.53 1.91 -0.39
C PHE A 197 29.76 2.87 -0.40
N LEU A 198 29.60 4.13 -0.02
CA LEU A 198 30.62 5.18 -0.09
C LEU A 198 31.34 5.48 1.24
N TRP A 199 31.09 4.70 2.32
CA TRP A 199 31.66 5.07 3.63
C TRP A 199 32.69 4.09 4.23
N PHE A 200 33.09 3.03 3.53
CA PHE A 200 34.12 2.08 4.07
C PHE A 200 35.42 1.97 3.26
N MET A 201 35.85 3.04 2.61
CA MET A 201 37.25 3.18 2.14
C MET A 201 37.81 4.54 2.60
N ARG A 202 38.10 4.64 3.90
CA ARG A 202 39.11 5.55 4.43
C ARG A 202 39.84 4.88 5.60
#